data_270641deaf718cf2be01a16fe22b9988
#
_entry.id   270641deaf718cf2be01a16fe22b9988
#
_cell.length_a   1.000
_cell.length_b   1.000
_cell.length_c   1.000
_cell.angle_alpha   90.00
_cell.angle_beta   90.00
_cell.angle_gamma   90.00
#
_symmetry.space_group_name_H-M   'P 1'
#
loop_
_entity.id
_entity.type
_entity.pdbx_description
1 polymer ?
#
loop_
_entity_poly.entity_id
_entity_poly.type
_entity_poly.pdbx_seq_one_letter_code
_entity_poly.pdbx_strand_id
1 'polypeptide(L)'
;IDSMDETSRLAVAAGLTALKDAGLPLVPRYRLTTTGKRVTVGWSLPETLAAETGVIFASAFAGQDALIEEVTASAQEDYKFNHRLLLRMLGIANSRFAEIIGARGPNTKINSACASTTTAIAMAQDWITLGRCKRVVILGADNASGSTLFEWIGSGFLATGAASTEARVEDAALPFDKRRDGMIIGMGAVALVVEAPGLAEARGIEPIAEVLGTRFVNSALHPTRLDVDHIASEVDALLDRARRAIEEL
;
A
#
# COMPACT_ATOMS: atom_id res chain seq x y z
N ILE A 1 -1.60 -8.48 -15.93
CA ILE A 1 -1.41 -7.00 -15.91
C ILE A 1 -2.64 -6.32 -16.48
N ASP A 2 -3.19 -6.73 -17.61
CA ASP A 2 -4.35 -6.09 -18.28
C ASP A 2 -5.66 -6.10 -17.47
N SER A 3 -5.74 -6.89 -16.41
CA SER A 3 -6.88 -6.96 -15.49
C SER A 3 -6.67 -6.14 -14.21
N MET A 4 -5.63 -5.33 -14.14
CA MET A 4 -5.34 -4.44 -13.02
C MET A 4 -5.68 -3.00 -13.40
N ASP A 5 -6.21 -2.24 -12.43
CA ASP A 5 -6.26 -0.78 -12.49
C ASP A 5 -4.83 -0.20 -12.42
N GLU A 6 -4.69 1.08 -12.71
CA GLU A 6 -3.37 1.72 -12.76
C GLU A 6 -2.69 1.74 -11.39
N THR A 7 -3.43 2.04 -10.34
CA THR A 7 -2.92 2.01 -8.96
C THR A 7 -2.38 0.65 -8.59
N SER A 8 -3.10 -0.43 -8.93
CA SER A 8 -2.63 -1.80 -8.70
C SER A 8 -1.37 -2.15 -9.48
N ARG A 9 -1.21 -1.65 -10.72
CA ARG A 9 0.02 -1.86 -11.51
C ARG A 9 1.22 -1.17 -10.87
N LEU A 10 1.06 0.07 -10.41
CA LEU A 10 2.08 0.82 -9.69
C LEU A 10 2.48 0.11 -8.39
N ALA A 11 1.49 -0.34 -7.60
CA ALA A 11 1.72 -1.09 -6.37
C ALA A 11 2.52 -2.38 -6.59
N VAL A 12 2.17 -3.16 -7.61
CA VAL A 12 2.89 -4.40 -7.97
C VAL A 12 4.33 -4.10 -8.39
N ALA A 13 4.56 -3.05 -9.18
CA ALA A 13 5.91 -2.65 -9.59
C ALA A 13 6.77 -2.24 -8.39
N ALA A 14 6.22 -1.43 -7.48
CA ALA A 14 6.90 -1.05 -6.24
C ALA A 14 7.21 -2.28 -5.37
N GLY A 15 6.26 -3.21 -5.23
CA GLY A 15 6.45 -4.44 -4.48
C GLY A 15 7.57 -5.33 -5.02
N LEU A 16 7.67 -5.50 -6.34
CA LEU A 16 8.77 -6.26 -6.96
C LEU A 16 10.12 -5.58 -6.73
N THR A 17 10.15 -4.23 -6.76
CA THR A 17 11.38 -3.47 -6.44
C THR A 17 11.78 -3.65 -4.99
N ALA A 18 10.83 -3.57 -4.05
CA ALA A 18 11.10 -3.78 -2.62
C ALA A 18 11.59 -5.19 -2.29
N LEU A 19 11.06 -6.23 -2.96
CA LEU A 19 11.59 -7.59 -2.80
C LEU A 19 13.05 -7.71 -3.23
N LYS A 20 13.40 -7.07 -4.36
CA LYS A 20 14.79 -7.03 -4.86
C LYS A 20 15.69 -6.28 -3.87
N ASP A 21 15.26 -5.16 -3.36
CA ASP A 21 15.98 -4.30 -2.42
C ASP A 21 16.22 -5.03 -1.08
N ALA A 22 15.20 -5.75 -0.60
CA ALA A 22 15.28 -6.60 0.59
C ALA A 22 16.09 -7.91 0.37
N GLY A 23 16.68 -8.14 -0.80
CA GLY A 23 17.43 -9.36 -1.10
C GLY A 23 16.60 -10.64 -1.08
N LEU A 24 15.29 -10.56 -1.28
CA LEU A 24 14.40 -11.71 -1.31
C LEU A 24 14.44 -12.39 -2.68
N PRO A 25 14.86 -13.67 -2.76
CA PRO A 25 15.01 -14.33 -4.03
C PRO A 25 13.67 -14.67 -4.67
N LEU A 26 13.60 -14.52 -5.99
CA LEU A 26 12.53 -15.10 -6.80
C LEU A 26 13.13 -16.23 -7.64
N VAL A 27 12.52 -17.41 -7.58
CA VAL A 27 12.91 -18.59 -8.34
C VAL A 27 11.94 -18.89 -9.47
N PRO A 28 12.37 -19.45 -10.60
CA PRO A 28 11.49 -19.76 -11.70
C PRO A 28 10.39 -20.76 -11.32
N ARG A 29 9.15 -20.41 -11.63
CA ARG A 29 7.99 -21.30 -11.51
C ARG A 29 7.75 -22.01 -12.83
N TYR A 30 7.57 -23.32 -12.79
CA TYR A 30 7.41 -24.13 -13.97
C TYR A 30 6.04 -24.79 -14.05
N ARG A 31 5.59 -25.03 -15.28
CA ARG A 31 4.44 -25.87 -15.59
C ARG A 31 4.85 -26.96 -16.57
N LEU A 32 4.33 -28.15 -16.35
CA LEU A 32 4.43 -29.22 -17.35
C LEU A 32 3.33 -29.02 -18.40
N THR A 33 3.71 -29.09 -19.67
CA THR A 33 2.77 -29.15 -20.79
C THR A 33 2.13 -30.54 -20.85
N THR A 34 1.08 -30.70 -21.64
CA THR A 34 0.45 -32.00 -21.91
C THR A 34 1.43 -33.02 -22.54
N THR A 35 2.49 -32.53 -23.17
CA THR A 35 3.56 -33.35 -23.78
C THR A 35 4.74 -33.61 -22.80
N GLY A 36 4.60 -33.25 -21.52
CA GLY A 36 5.63 -33.44 -20.51
C GLY A 36 6.79 -32.41 -20.53
N LYS A 37 6.75 -31.43 -21.42
CA LYS A 37 7.76 -30.38 -21.49
C LYS A 37 7.61 -29.39 -20.33
N ARG A 38 8.70 -29.09 -19.64
CA ARG A 38 8.76 -28.07 -18.57
C ARG A 38 8.92 -26.69 -19.19
N VAL A 39 7.96 -25.77 -18.92
CA VAL A 39 8.02 -24.38 -19.38
C VAL A 39 7.96 -23.43 -18.19
N THR A 40 8.75 -22.36 -18.21
CA THR A 40 8.70 -21.31 -17.20
C THR A 40 7.42 -20.50 -17.39
N VAL A 41 6.63 -20.36 -16.31
CA VAL A 41 5.35 -19.62 -16.32
C VAL A 41 5.38 -18.37 -15.43
N GLY A 42 6.52 -18.10 -14.81
CA GLY A 42 6.71 -16.94 -13.94
C GLY A 42 7.82 -17.18 -12.93
N TRP A 43 7.83 -16.34 -11.93
CA TRP A 43 8.76 -16.36 -10.82
C TRP A 43 7.98 -16.39 -9.51
N SER A 44 8.53 -16.98 -8.46
CA SER A 44 7.90 -17.01 -7.15
C SER A 44 8.93 -17.04 -6.04
N LEU A 45 8.54 -16.67 -4.84
CA LEU A 45 9.33 -16.94 -3.65
C LEU A 45 9.61 -18.44 -3.53
N PRO A 46 10.79 -18.84 -3.00
CA PRO A 46 11.02 -20.22 -2.58
C PRO A 46 9.90 -20.71 -1.64
N GLU A 47 9.60 -22.01 -1.68
CA GLU A 47 8.55 -22.64 -0.87
C GLU A 47 8.69 -22.30 0.62
N THR A 48 9.92 -22.28 1.14
CA THR A 48 10.26 -21.97 2.53
C THR A 48 9.91 -20.54 2.94
N LEU A 49 9.88 -19.60 1.99
CA LEU A 49 9.53 -18.21 2.24
C LEU A 49 8.07 -17.91 1.95
N ALA A 50 7.46 -18.62 1.00
CA ALA A 50 6.12 -18.37 0.51
C ALA A 50 5.04 -18.42 1.59
N ALA A 51 5.07 -19.45 2.45
CA ALA A 51 4.09 -19.63 3.54
C ALA A 51 4.25 -18.59 4.66
N GLU A 52 5.47 -18.06 4.84
CA GLU A 52 5.81 -17.10 5.90
C GLU A 52 5.76 -15.64 5.43
N THR A 53 5.27 -15.39 4.21
CA THR A 53 5.20 -14.04 3.62
C THR A 53 3.75 -13.60 3.47
N GLY A 54 3.37 -12.58 4.23
CA GLY A 54 2.09 -11.89 4.12
C GLY A 54 2.14 -10.72 3.14
N VAL A 55 0.98 -10.24 2.70
CA VAL A 55 0.85 -9.07 1.81
C VAL A 55 -0.27 -8.16 2.31
N ILE A 56 0.01 -6.88 2.42
CA ILE A 56 -0.99 -5.85 2.70
C ILE A 56 -0.97 -4.82 1.59
N PHE A 57 -2.12 -4.50 1.02
CA PHE A 57 -2.28 -3.38 0.11
C PHE A 57 -3.00 -2.24 0.79
N ALA A 58 -2.35 -1.09 0.87
CA ALA A 58 -2.82 0.14 1.49
C ALA A 58 -3.16 1.17 0.39
N SER A 59 -4.44 1.49 0.23
CA SER A 59 -4.90 2.41 -0.82
C SER A 59 -6.27 2.98 -0.48
N ALA A 60 -6.46 4.27 -0.76
CA ALA A 60 -7.75 4.94 -0.60
C ALA A 60 -8.63 4.82 -1.87
N PHE A 61 -8.04 4.89 -3.06
CA PHE A 61 -8.75 5.09 -4.32
C PHE A 61 -8.57 3.99 -5.36
N ALA A 62 -7.84 2.92 -5.05
CA ALA A 62 -7.60 1.84 -6.02
C ALA A 62 -8.90 1.24 -6.56
N GLY A 63 -8.99 1.17 -7.89
CA GLY A 63 -10.11 0.60 -8.64
C GLY A 63 -11.25 1.58 -8.94
N GLN A 64 -11.24 2.80 -8.38
CA GLN A 64 -12.29 3.79 -8.65
C GLN A 64 -12.20 4.36 -10.06
N ASP A 65 -11.00 4.53 -10.60
CA ASP A 65 -10.76 4.89 -11.99
C ASP A 65 -11.46 3.93 -12.96
N ALA A 66 -11.35 2.63 -12.71
CA ALA A 66 -11.97 1.61 -13.53
C ALA A 66 -13.52 1.71 -13.55
N LEU A 67 -14.13 2.07 -12.43
CA LEU A 67 -15.57 2.28 -12.35
C LEU A 67 -15.99 3.52 -13.15
N ILE A 68 -15.28 4.63 -12.99
CA ILE A 68 -15.57 5.88 -13.72
C ILE A 68 -15.40 5.68 -15.21
N GLU A 69 -14.33 5.02 -15.66
CA GLU A 69 -14.09 4.68 -17.06
C GLU A 69 -15.26 3.87 -17.64
N GLU A 70 -15.74 2.85 -16.91
CA GLU A 70 -16.84 2.00 -17.38
C GLU A 70 -18.17 2.75 -17.45
N VAL A 71 -18.47 3.57 -16.44
CA VAL A 71 -19.69 4.41 -16.44
C VAL A 71 -19.65 5.40 -17.59
N THR A 72 -18.50 6.04 -17.83
CA THR A 72 -18.35 6.97 -18.96
C THR A 72 -18.49 6.27 -20.29
N ALA A 73 -17.88 5.08 -20.45
CA ALA A 73 -18.01 4.28 -21.66
C ALA A 73 -19.45 3.80 -21.92
N SER A 74 -20.21 3.51 -20.84
CA SER A 74 -21.58 3.02 -20.96
C SER A 74 -22.57 4.02 -21.60
N ALA A 75 -22.20 5.29 -21.66
CA ALA A 75 -22.99 6.34 -22.33
C ALA A 75 -22.78 6.36 -23.88
N GLN A 76 -21.90 5.56 -24.44
CA GLN A 76 -21.62 5.50 -25.88
C GLN A 76 -22.56 4.52 -26.58
N GLU A 77 -22.96 4.81 -27.83
CA GLU A 77 -23.90 3.98 -28.60
C GLU A 77 -23.44 2.54 -28.81
N ASP A 78 -22.14 2.32 -29.04
CA ASP A 78 -21.53 1.00 -29.28
C ASP A 78 -20.94 0.36 -28.01
N TYR A 79 -21.40 0.77 -26.81
CA TYR A 79 -20.89 0.26 -25.56
C TYR A 79 -20.94 -1.27 -25.48
N LYS A 80 -19.81 -1.85 -25.06
CA LYS A 80 -19.68 -3.26 -24.70
C LYS A 80 -19.14 -3.38 -23.28
N PHE A 81 -19.89 -4.05 -22.42
CA PHE A 81 -19.49 -4.29 -21.03
C PHE A 81 -18.09 -4.89 -20.95
N ASN A 82 -17.24 -4.26 -20.13
CA ASN A 82 -15.89 -4.76 -19.89
C ASN A 82 -15.91 -5.92 -18.88
N HIS A 83 -15.79 -7.15 -19.36
CA HIS A 83 -15.79 -8.36 -18.53
C HIS A 83 -14.63 -8.41 -17.49
N ARG A 84 -13.64 -7.51 -17.58
CA ARG A 84 -12.56 -7.37 -16.60
C ARG A 84 -12.85 -6.33 -15.53
N LEU A 85 -13.97 -5.59 -15.65
CA LEU A 85 -14.33 -4.49 -14.73
C LEU A 85 -14.27 -4.93 -13.28
N LEU A 86 -14.86 -6.05 -12.93
CA LEU A 86 -14.92 -6.51 -11.54
C LEU A 86 -13.52 -6.62 -10.90
N LEU A 87 -12.56 -7.20 -11.61
CA LEU A 87 -11.20 -7.39 -11.10
C LEU A 87 -10.42 -6.07 -11.01
N ARG A 88 -10.70 -5.12 -11.90
CA ARG A 88 -10.12 -3.78 -11.87
C ARG A 88 -10.72 -2.94 -10.75
N MET A 89 -12.04 -2.91 -10.66
CA MET A 89 -12.80 -2.11 -9.69
C MET A 89 -12.51 -2.49 -8.22
N LEU A 90 -12.23 -3.76 -7.94
CA LEU A 90 -11.91 -4.22 -6.60
C LEU A 90 -10.54 -3.70 -6.10
N GLY A 91 -9.66 -3.25 -7.01
CA GLY A 91 -8.33 -2.75 -6.64
C GLY A 91 -7.58 -3.75 -5.76
N ILE A 92 -7.42 -5.00 -6.24
CA ILE A 92 -6.87 -6.13 -5.46
C ILE A 92 -5.39 -6.36 -5.72
N ALA A 93 -4.58 -5.30 -5.65
CA ALA A 93 -3.13 -5.39 -5.85
C ALA A 93 -2.47 -6.42 -4.92
N ASN A 94 -2.92 -6.53 -3.67
CA ASN A 94 -2.45 -7.53 -2.72
C ASN A 94 -2.59 -8.97 -3.25
N SER A 95 -3.77 -9.33 -3.74
CA SER A 95 -4.03 -10.69 -4.25
C SER A 95 -3.27 -10.95 -5.55
N ARG A 96 -3.18 -9.96 -6.44
CA ARG A 96 -2.39 -10.06 -7.67
C ARG A 96 -0.90 -10.16 -7.40
N PHE A 97 -0.40 -9.38 -6.48
CA PHE A 97 0.99 -9.45 -6.06
C PHE A 97 1.31 -10.81 -5.42
N ALA A 98 0.47 -11.28 -4.49
CA ALA A 98 0.61 -12.59 -3.87
C ALA A 98 0.62 -13.73 -4.92
N GLU A 99 -0.25 -13.66 -5.94
CA GLU A 99 -0.27 -14.60 -7.06
C GLU A 99 1.05 -14.57 -7.86
N ILE A 100 1.56 -13.38 -8.16
CA ILE A 100 2.80 -13.20 -8.93
C ILE A 100 3.99 -13.78 -8.20
N ILE A 101 4.15 -13.45 -6.91
CA ILE A 101 5.30 -13.87 -6.10
C ILE A 101 5.10 -15.21 -5.39
N GLY A 102 3.93 -15.81 -5.46
CA GLY A 102 3.59 -17.07 -4.80
C GLY A 102 3.49 -16.96 -3.27
N ALA A 103 3.26 -15.79 -2.69
CA ALA A 103 3.08 -15.61 -1.25
C ALA A 103 1.78 -16.27 -0.77
N ARG A 104 1.84 -16.98 0.39
CA ARG A 104 0.75 -17.77 0.96
C ARG A 104 0.42 -17.42 2.40
N GLY A 105 1.12 -16.46 2.99
CA GLY A 105 0.79 -15.91 4.30
C GLY A 105 -0.48 -15.06 4.29
N PRO A 106 -0.79 -14.38 5.40
CA PRO A 106 -1.94 -13.49 5.50
C PRO A 106 -1.97 -12.45 4.36
N ASN A 107 -3.16 -12.15 3.86
CA ASN A 107 -3.33 -11.27 2.71
C ASN A 107 -4.58 -10.40 2.88
N THR A 108 -4.42 -9.08 2.79
CA THR A 108 -5.54 -8.14 2.94
C THR A 108 -5.33 -6.85 2.16
N LYS A 109 -6.42 -6.14 1.93
CA LYS A 109 -6.43 -4.73 1.51
C LYS A 109 -6.99 -3.91 2.67
N ILE A 110 -6.40 -2.74 2.93
CA ILE A 110 -6.87 -1.79 3.94
C ILE A 110 -7.07 -0.40 3.34
N ASN A 111 -8.01 0.31 3.90
CA ASN A 111 -8.28 1.70 3.62
C ASN A 111 -8.56 2.42 4.94
N SER A 112 -7.60 3.23 5.38
CA SER A 112 -7.68 4.18 6.48
C SER A 112 -7.41 5.59 5.96
N ALA A 113 -7.89 5.89 4.74
CA ALA A 113 -7.59 7.12 4.00
C ALA A 113 -6.08 7.38 3.93
N CYS A 114 -5.63 8.59 4.24
CA CYS A 114 -4.21 8.99 4.21
C CYS A 114 -3.33 8.18 5.19
N ALA A 115 -3.91 7.58 6.23
CA ALA A 115 -3.21 6.75 7.21
C ALA A 115 -3.06 5.27 6.79
N SER A 116 -3.48 4.88 5.59
CA SER A 116 -3.52 3.47 5.18
C SER A 116 -2.16 2.77 5.27
N THR A 117 -1.08 3.42 4.81
CA THR A 117 0.26 2.82 4.85
C THR A 117 0.81 2.69 6.27
N THR A 118 0.59 3.68 7.15
CA THR A 118 0.98 3.58 8.57
C THR A 118 0.16 2.53 9.32
N THR A 119 -1.13 2.41 9.02
CA THR A 119 -1.97 1.31 9.52
C THR A 119 -1.46 -0.05 9.05
N ALA A 120 -0.97 -0.16 7.80
CA ALA A 120 -0.38 -1.40 7.29
C ALA A 120 0.88 -1.80 8.06
N ILE A 121 1.72 -0.82 8.47
CA ILE A 121 2.91 -1.08 9.29
C ILE A 121 2.50 -1.64 10.66
N ALA A 122 1.51 -1.04 11.32
CA ALA A 122 0.99 -1.52 12.59
C ALA A 122 0.44 -2.96 12.46
N MET A 123 -0.34 -3.23 11.44
CA MET A 123 -0.88 -4.56 11.17
C MET A 123 0.23 -5.58 10.86
N ALA A 124 1.27 -5.19 10.14
CA ALA A 124 2.41 -6.05 9.86
C ALA A 124 3.16 -6.41 11.14
N GLN A 125 3.40 -5.44 12.03
CA GLN A 125 3.98 -5.69 13.35
C GLN A 125 3.14 -6.69 14.15
N ASP A 126 1.80 -6.51 14.19
CA ASP A 126 0.90 -7.42 14.88
C ASP A 126 0.95 -8.84 14.28
N TRP A 127 0.94 -8.99 12.97
CA TRP A 127 1.01 -10.31 12.33
C TRP A 127 2.32 -11.05 12.63
N ILE A 128 3.43 -10.33 12.64
CA ILE A 128 4.75 -10.88 12.95
C ILE A 128 4.83 -11.26 14.45
N THR A 129 4.43 -10.37 15.34
CA THR A 129 4.43 -10.58 16.78
C THR A 129 3.55 -11.76 17.19
N LEU A 130 2.39 -11.92 16.54
CA LEU A 130 1.46 -13.03 16.77
C LEU A 130 1.88 -14.33 16.04
N GLY A 131 3.02 -14.34 15.35
CA GLY A 131 3.52 -15.50 14.63
C GLY A 131 2.68 -15.94 13.44
N ARG A 132 1.84 -15.05 12.87
CA ARG A 132 1.02 -15.35 11.70
C ARG A 132 1.86 -15.45 10.42
N CYS A 133 2.96 -14.74 10.35
CA CYS A 133 3.99 -14.78 9.30
C CYS A 133 5.30 -14.21 9.85
N LYS A 134 6.40 -14.39 9.11
CA LYS A 134 7.70 -13.84 9.49
C LYS A 134 8.05 -12.54 8.75
N ARG A 135 7.35 -12.28 7.66
CA ARG A 135 7.51 -11.04 6.87
C ARG A 135 6.20 -10.61 6.24
N VAL A 136 6.10 -9.33 5.99
CA VAL A 136 4.95 -8.73 5.30
C VAL A 136 5.48 -7.79 4.24
N VAL A 137 4.99 -7.95 3.00
CA VAL A 137 5.17 -6.95 1.95
C VAL A 137 3.98 -6.00 2.01
N ILE A 138 4.26 -4.76 2.32
CA ILE A 138 3.27 -3.68 2.31
C ILE A 138 3.37 -2.97 0.96
N LEU A 139 2.26 -2.85 0.28
CA LEU A 139 2.12 -2.11 -0.97
C LEU A 139 1.28 -0.86 -0.66
N GLY A 140 1.85 0.32 -0.77
CA GLY A 140 1.15 1.59 -0.65
C GLY A 140 1.05 2.25 -2.02
N ALA A 141 -0.15 2.53 -2.51
CA ALA A 141 -0.30 3.21 -3.80
C ALA A 141 -1.65 3.90 -3.93
N ASP A 142 -1.63 5.07 -4.56
CA ASP A 142 -2.82 5.76 -5.06
C ASP A 142 -2.48 6.55 -6.32
N ASN A 143 -3.47 6.72 -7.18
CA ASN A 143 -3.41 7.50 -8.41
C ASN A 143 -4.49 8.59 -8.42
N ALA A 144 -4.50 9.43 -7.36
CA ALA A 144 -5.53 10.46 -7.19
C ALA A 144 -5.40 11.62 -8.18
N SER A 145 -4.20 11.86 -8.74
CA SER A 145 -3.96 12.87 -9.77
C SER A 145 -4.04 12.34 -11.20
N GLY A 146 -4.37 11.06 -11.40
CA GLY A 146 -4.61 10.49 -12.72
C GLY A 146 -5.80 11.16 -13.42
N SER A 147 -5.76 11.21 -14.76
CA SER A 147 -6.74 11.94 -15.57
C SER A 147 -8.20 11.60 -15.26
N THR A 148 -8.49 10.36 -14.92
CA THR A 148 -9.85 9.88 -14.62
C THR A 148 -10.34 10.30 -13.22
N LEU A 149 -9.44 10.29 -12.22
CA LEU A 149 -9.81 10.57 -10.83
C LEU A 149 -9.65 12.04 -10.44
N PHE A 150 -8.74 12.76 -11.09
CA PHE A 150 -8.38 14.12 -10.68
C PHE A 150 -9.57 15.07 -10.60
N GLU A 151 -10.45 15.03 -11.59
CA GLU A 151 -11.65 15.91 -11.62
C GLU A 151 -12.57 15.66 -10.42
N TRP A 152 -12.72 14.40 -9.98
CA TRP A 152 -13.59 14.03 -8.88
C TRP A 152 -12.91 14.21 -7.53
N ILE A 153 -11.72 13.68 -7.37
CA ILE A 153 -10.98 13.74 -6.10
C ILE A 153 -10.49 15.16 -5.83
N GLY A 154 -9.90 15.82 -6.84
CA GLY A 154 -9.44 17.21 -6.73
C GLY A 154 -10.60 18.16 -6.40
N SER A 155 -11.74 18.04 -7.09
CA SER A 155 -12.94 18.84 -6.80
C SER A 155 -13.48 18.58 -5.39
N GLY A 156 -13.47 17.32 -4.94
CA GLY A 156 -13.88 16.96 -3.58
C GLY A 156 -13.00 17.61 -2.51
N PHE A 157 -11.68 17.57 -2.69
CA PHE A 157 -10.73 18.20 -1.76
C PHE A 157 -10.82 19.74 -1.80
N LEU A 158 -11.07 20.35 -2.96
CA LEU A 158 -11.32 21.79 -3.06
C LEU A 158 -12.63 22.17 -2.36
N ALA A 159 -13.70 21.42 -2.60
CA ALA A 159 -15.01 21.69 -2.01
C ALA A 159 -15.03 21.59 -0.48
N THR A 160 -14.14 20.76 0.09
CA THR A 160 -13.98 20.63 1.54
C THR A 160 -12.97 21.62 2.14
N GLY A 161 -12.32 22.44 1.31
CA GLY A 161 -11.26 23.35 1.74
C GLY A 161 -9.96 22.64 2.16
N ALA A 162 -9.75 21.38 1.74
CA ALA A 162 -8.59 20.59 2.12
C ALA A 162 -7.45 20.70 1.09
N ALA A 163 -7.77 21.00 -0.18
CA ALA A 163 -6.74 21.25 -1.20
C ALA A 163 -6.22 22.68 -1.15
N SER A 164 -4.93 22.86 -1.46
CA SER A 164 -4.35 24.18 -1.64
C SER A 164 -4.93 24.87 -2.86
N THR A 165 -5.16 26.18 -2.75
CA THR A 165 -5.57 27.07 -3.85
C THR A 165 -4.44 27.93 -4.37
N GLU A 166 -3.23 27.76 -3.86
CA GLU A 166 -2.04 28.49 -4.25
C GLU A 166 -1.64 28.18 -5.70
N ALA A 167 -1.30 29.22 -6.46
CA ALA A 167 -0.92 29.10 -7.86
C ALA A 167 0.50 28.56 -8.05
N ARG A 168 1.36 28.67 -7.03
CA ARG A 168 2.75 28.25 -7.05
C ARG A 168 2.98 27.09 -6.10
N VAL A 169 3.62 26.04 -6.59
CA VAL A 169 3.92 24.83 -5.80
C VAL A 169 4.77 25.15 -4.57
N GLU A 170 5.71 26.10 -4.70
CA GLU A 170 6.60 26.54 -3.61
C GLU A 170 5.83 27.20 -2.46
N ASP A 171 4.69 27.77 -2.72
CA ASP A 171 3.83 28.41 -1.72
C ASP A 171 2.75 27.43 -1.20
N ALA A 172 2.39 26.42 -1.97
CA ALA A 172 1.41 25.39 -1.60
C ALA A 172 2.03 24.26 -0.76
N ALA A 173 3.22 23.76 -1.16
CA ALA A 173 3.90 22.62 -0.52
C ALA A 173 4.72 23.06 0.69
N LEU A 174 4.05 23.44 1.77
CA LEU A 174 4.67 23.95 3.00
C LEU A 174 4.36 23.05 4.22
N PRO A 175 4.75 21.75 4.22
CA PRO A 175 4.47 20.88 5.34
C PRO A 175 5.09 21.42 6.63
N PHE A 176 4.28 21.48 7.71
CA PHE A 176 4.63 22.02 9.03
C PHE A 176 4.89 23.52 9.10
N ASP A 177 4.87 24.27 8.01
CA ASP A 177 4.97 25.75 8.00
C ASP A 177 3.65 26.39 8.45
N LYS A 178 3.74 27.55 9.12
CA LYS A 178 2.55 28.32 9.53
C LYS A 178 1.77 28.90 8.35
N ARG A 179 2.43 29.07 7.19
CA ARG A 179 1.85 29.60 5.95
C ARG A 179 1.16 28.54 5.11
N ARG A 180 1.24 27.24 5.50
CA ARG A 180 0.64 26.16 4.73
C ARG A 180 -0.83 26.43 4.40
N ASP A 181 -1.22 26.17 3.18
CA ASP A 181 -2.56 26.47 2.65
C ASP A 181 -3.43 25.21 2.38
N GLY A 182 -2.88 24.03 2.43
CA GLY A 182 -3.64 22.81 2.17
C GLY A 182 -2.80 21.71 1.55
N MET A 183 -3.46 20.72 0.95
CA MET A 183 -2.83 19.55 0.35
C MET A 183 -2.71 19.69 -1.16
N ILE A 184 -1.68 19.07 -1.72
CA ILE A 184 -1.51 18.88 -3.16
C ILE A 184 -1.84 17.43 -3.48
N ILE A 185 -2.74 17.23 -4.47
CA ILE A 185 -3.12 15.92 -4.94
C ILE A 185 -1.98 15.33 -5.78
N GLY A 186 -1.65 14.06 -5.53
CA GLY A 186 -0.57 13.39 -6.23
C GLY A 186 -0.92 11.95 -6.63
N MET A 187 0.07 11.31 -7.23
CA MET A 187 0.06 9.87 -7.46
C MET A 187 1.43 9.28 -7.11
N GLY A 188 1.42 8.01 -6.71
CA GLY A 188 2.66 7.31 -6.41
C GLY A 188 2.43 5.92 -5.87
N ALA A 189 3.52 5.18 -5.78
CA ALA A 189 3.56 3.88 -5.13
C ALA A 189 4.86 3.72 -4.34
N VAL A 190 4.75 3.10 -3.20
CA VAL A 190 5.88 2.69 -2.35
C VAL A 190 5.61 1.27 -1.84
N ALA A 191 6.65 0.50 -1.64
CA ALA A 191 6.51 -0.77 -0.95
C ALA A 191 7.59 -0.92 0.13
N LEU A 192 7.20 -1.61 1.20
CA LEU A 192 8.05 -1.92 2.34
C LEU A 192 8.05 -3.42 2.57
N VAL A 193 9.21 -3.97 2.92
CA VAL A 193 9.33 -5.33 3.45
C VAL A 193 9.60 -5.21 4.94
N VAL A 194 8.63 -5.60 5.76
CA VAL A 194 8.73 -5.64 7.23
C VAL A 194 8.98 -7.09 7.63
N GLU A 195 10.01 -7.35 8.44
CA GLU A 195 10.42 -8.69 8.80
C GLU A 195 10.64 -8.83 10.31
N ALA A 196 10.55 -10.05 10.80
CA ALA A 196 10.98 -10.37 12.15
C ALA A 196 12.50 -10.11 12.30
N PRO A 197 12.96 -9.69 13.51
CA PRO A 197 14.37 -9.39 13.77
C PRO A 197 15.33 -10.51 13.31
N GLY A 198 16.49 -10.13 12.81
CA GLY A 198 17.55 -11.04 12.38
C GLY A 198 17.37 -11.67 10.99
N LEU A 199 16.21 -11.53 10.32
CA LEU A 199 15.98 -12.17 9.02
C LEU A 199 16.67 -11.43 7.86
N ALA A 200 16.75 -10.10 7.92
CA ALA A 200 17.46 -9.29 6.93
C ALA A 200 18.97 -9.56 7.04
N GLU A 201 19.50 -9.48 8.24
CA GLU A 201 20.93 -9.70 8.56
C GLU A 201 21.39 -11.10 8.18
N ALA A 202 20.54 -12.12 8.39
CA ALA A 202 20.83 -13.50 7.97
C ALA A 202 21.01 -13.65 6.45
N ARG A 203 20.51 -12.69 5.66
CA ARG A 203 20.73 -12.59 4.21
C ARG A 203 21.83 -11.61 3.82
N GLY A 204 22.52 -10.99 4.79
CA GLY A 204 23.53 -9.96 4.55
C GLY A 204 22.94 -8.60 4.14
N ILE A 205 21.69 -8.35 4.46
CA ILE A 205 21.00 -7.08 4.22
C ILE A 205 20.95 -6.29 5.53
N GLU A 206 21.42 -5.05 5.49
CA GLU A 206 21.30 -4.11 6.60
C GLU A 206 19.89 -3.51 6.60
N PRO A 207 19.12 -3.61 7.70
CA PRO A 207 17.81 -2.99 7.80
C PRO A 207 17.91 -1.45 7.68
N ILE A 208 16.98 -0.84 6.96
CA ILE A 208 16.92 0.62 6.82
C ILE A 208 16.50 1.28 8.15
N ALA A 209 15.59 0.62 8.88
CA ALA A 209 15.07 1.09 10.16
C ALA A 209 14.45 -0.07 10.94
N GLU A 210 14.26 0.14 12.23
CA GLU A 210 13.53 -0.75 13.11
C GLU A 210 12.18 -0.13 13.50
N VAL A 211 11.13 -0.96 13.57
CA VAL A 211 9.81 -0.56 14.04
C VAL A 211 9.75 -0.74 15.55
N LEU A 212 10.10 0.27 16.31
CA LEU A 212 10.14 0.25 17.77
C LEU A 212 8.75 0.13 18.42
N GLY A 213 7.69 0.52 17.71
CA GLY A 213 6.33 0.38 18.17
C GLY A 213 5.32 1.08 17.27
N THR A 214 4.08 0.68 17.41
CA THR A 214 2.95 1.28 16.72
C THR A 214 1.79 1.53 17.68
N ARG A 215 0.99 2.55 17.39
CA ARG A 215 -0.32 2.78 18.03
C ARG A 215 -1.37 2.97 16.96
N PHE A 216 -2.45 2.22 17.07
CA PHE A 216 -3.61 2.32 16.19
C PHE A 216 -4.84 2.64 17.03
N VAL A 217 -5.25 3.90 17.01
CA VAL A 217 -6.29 4.47 17.89
C VAL A 217 -7.24 5.36 17.10
N ASN A 218 -8.37 5.68 17.69
CA ASN A 218 -9.39 6.53 17.11
C ASN A 218 -9.81 7.61 18.13
N SER A 219 -9.93 8.86 17.69
CA SER A 219 -10.40 9.97 18.53
C SER A 219 -11.91 10.03 18.68
N ALA A 220 -12.67 9.26 17.90
CA ALA A 220 -14.13 9.32 17.82
C ALA A 220 -14.70 10.71 17.49
N LEU A 221 -13.87 11.58 16.87
CA LEU A 221 -14.25 12.90 16.41
C LEU A 221 -14.59 12.85 14.89
N HIS A 222 -14.96 14.00 14.32
CA HIS A 222 -15.27 14.12 12.90
C HIS A 222 -14.03 13.77 12.02
N PRO A 223 -14.18 13.06 10.88
CA PRO A 223 -13.04 12.60 10.05
C PRO A 223 -12.07 13.70 9.60
N THR A 224 -12.52 14.93 9.47
CA THR A 224 -11.70 16.08 9.03
C THR A 224 -11.34 17.06 10.15
N ARG A 225 -11.76 16.79 11.39
CA ARG A 225 -11.43 17.62 12.55
C ARG A 225 -10.44 16.87 13.44
N LEU A 226 -9.32 17.50 13.71
CA LEU A 226 -8.29 16.95 14.59
C LEU A 226 -8.64 17.19 16.06
N ASP A 227 -8.55 16.15 16.87
CA ASP A 227 -8.52 16.22 18.32
C ASP A 227 -7.06 16.33 18.76
N VAL A 228 -6.60 17.57 18.92
CA VAL A 228 -5.18 17.86 19.19
C VAL A 228 -4.72 17.29 20.53
N ASP A 229 -5.56 17.37 21.56
CA ASP A 229 -5.21 16.87 22.90
C ASP A 229 -5.12 15.35 22.92
N HIS A 230 -6.06 14.67 22.26
CA HIS A 230 -6.00 13.21 22.08
C HIS A 230 -4.76 12.80 21.29
N ILE A 231 -4.48 13.46 20.17
CA ILE A 231 -3.28 13.16 19.35
C ILE A 231 -2.00 13.35 20.17
N ALA A 232 -1.88 14.44 20.93
CA ALA A 232 -0.72 14.70 21.77
C ALA A 232 -0.52 13.58 22.81
N SER A 233 -1.58 13.19 23.50
CA SER A 233 -1.55 12.08 24.47
C SER A 233 -1.11 10.75 23.85
N GLU A 234 -1.60 10.45 22.63
CA GLU A 234 -1.25 9.20 21.92
C GLU A 234 0.19 9.21 21.40
N VAL A 235 0.70 10.38 20.99
CA VAL A 235 2.11 10.54 20.61
C VAL A 235 3.02 10.34 21.83
N ASP A 236 2.70 10.92 22.99
CA ASP A 236 3.46 10.72 24.21
C ASP A 236 3.52 9.24 24.62
N ALA A 237 2.37 8.55 24.56
CA ALA A 237 2.30 7.12 24.86
C ALA A 237 3.10 6.26 23.85
N LEU A 238 3.15 6.67 22.57
CA LEU A 238 3.98 6.01 21.56
C LEU A 238 5.47 6.22 21.82
N LEU A 239 5.88 7.45 22.16
CA LEU A 239 7.27 7.77 22.49
C LEU A 239 7.76 7.01 23.73
N ASP A 240 6.93 6.90 24.76
CA ASP A 240 7.26 6.12 25.94
C ASP A 240 7.42 4.62 25.64
N ARG A 241 6.61 4.07 24.71
CA ARG A 241 6.77 2.71 24.24
C ARG A 241 8.08 2.52 23.46
N ALA A 242 8.40 3.46 22.58
CA ALA A 242 9.64 3.43 21.80
C ALA A 242 10.89 3.53 22.70
N ARG A 243 10.88 4.40 23.73
CA ARG A 243 11.97 4.50 24.71
C ARG A 243 12.22 3.18 25.43
N ARG A 244 11.16 2.52 25.92
CA ARG A 244 11.29 1.20 26.56
C ARG A 244 11.86 0.14 25.60
N ALA A 245 11.41 0.13 24.34
CA ALA A 245 11.95 -0.79 23.35
C ALA A 245 13.45 -0.58 23.08
N ILE A 246 13.94 0.67 23.12
CA ILE A 246 15.38 0.98 22.98
C ILE A 246 16.18 0.52 24.22
N GLU A 247 15.61 0.63 25.41
CA GLU A 247 16.27 0.20 26.67
C GLU A 247 16.39 -1.33 26.77
N GLU A 248 15.58 -2.09 26.02
CA GLU A 248 15.57 -3.55 25.97
C GLU A 248 16.51 -4.11 24.89
N LEU A 249 17.10 -3.27 24.01
CA LEU A 249 18.07 -3.64 22.98
C LEU A 249 19.49 -3.69 23.55
#